data_480f60cbc5f1efef18e905face800207
#
_entry.id   480f60cbc5f1efef18e905face800207
#
_cell.length_a   1.000
_cell.length_b   1.000
_cell.length_c   1.000
_cell.angle_alpha   90.00
_cell.angle_beta   90.00
_cell.angle_gamma   90.00
#
_symmetry.space_group_name_H-M   'P 1'
#
loop_
_entity.id
_entity.type
_entity.pdbx_description
1 polymer ?
#
loop_
_entity_poly.entity_id
_entity_poly.type
_entity_poly.pdbx_seq_one_letter_code
_entity_poly.pdbx_strand_id
1 'polypeptide(L)'
;MDSQAQVLMLLLLWVSGTCGDIVMSQSPSSLAVSVGEKVTLSCKSSQNLLYSTNQKNYLAWYQQKPGQSPKLLIYWASTRESGVPDRFTGSGSGTDFTLTISSVKAEDLAVYYCQQYYSYRTFGGGTKLEIK
;
A
#
# COMPACT_ATOMS: atom_id res chain seq x y z
N MET A 1 5.07 38.14 -12.98
CA MET A 1 5.07 37.26 -12.69
C MET A 1 5.30 36.84 -12.22
N ASP A 2 5.10 37.14 -12.39
CA ASP A 2 5.13 36.22 -11.92
C ASP A 2 5.23 35.94 -11.24
N SER A 3 5.24 36.79 -11.58
CA SER A 3 5.30 36.08 -10.94
C SER A 3 4.94 35.74 -10.31
N GLN A 4 4.55 35.98 -10.56
CA GLN A 4 4.23 35.19 -10.09
C GLN A 4 4.07 34.48 -10.03
N ALA A 5 4.02 35.25 -10.70
CA ALA A 5 3.93 34.15 -10.73
C ALA A 5 4.26 33.76 -10.49
N GLN A 6 4.44 34.22 -10.80
CA GLN A 6 4.82 33.33 -10.54
C GLN A 6 4.90 32.83 -9.64
N VAL A 7 4.76 33.94 -9.88
CA VAL A 7 4.79 33.03 -9.03
C VAL A 7 4.36 32.40 -8.55
N LEU A 8 3.87 32.67 -9.06
CA LEU A 8 3.52 31.59 -8.75
C LEU A 8 3.53 30.87 -8.70
N MET A 9 3.64 31.27 -9.30
CA MET A 9 3.72 30.05 -9.31
C MET A 9 4.15 29.53 -8.75
N LEU A 10 4.28 30.35 -8.95
CA LEU A 10 4.69 29.34 -8.39
C LEU A 10 4.50 28.78 -7.60
N LEU A 11 4.14 29.03 -7.79
CA LEU A 11 3.96 28.02 -7.11
C LEU A 11 3.66 27.23 -6.98
N LEU A 12 3.52 27.21 -7.45
CA LEU A 12 3.36 26.02 -7.42
C LEU A 12 3.60 25.33 -7.22
N LEU A 13 3.73 25.74 -7.53
CA LEU A 13 4.11 24.63 -7.38
C LEU A 13 4.36 24.18 -6.67
N TRP A 14 4.22 24.35 -6.63
CA TRP A 14 4.45 23.47 -6.04
C TRP A 14 4.39 22.62 -5.79
N VAL A 15 4.27 22.61 -6.03
CA VAL A 15 4.24 21.52 -5.98
C VAL A 15 4.67 20.82 -5.79
N SER A 16 4.69 20.92 -5.88
CA SER A 16 5.06 20.04 -5.73
C SER A 16 5.52 19.29 -5.60
N GLY A 17 5.55 19.64 -5.58
CA GLY A 17 6.32 18.94 -5.48
C GLY A 17 6.24 17.86 -5.50
N THR A 18 5.65 17.85 -5.20
CA THR A 18 5.47 16.75 -5.58
C THR A 18 5.95 16.16 -6.75
N CYS A 19 6.49 16.73 -7.32
CA CYS A 19 7.11 16.24 -8.50
C CYS A 19 7.99 15.07 -8.16
N GLY A 20 7.74 13.92 -8.74
CA GLY A 20 8.50 12.72 -8.48
C GLY A 20 8.00 11.83 -7.36
N ASP A 21 7.13 12.35 -6.51
CA ASP A 21 6.58 11.54 -5.44
C ASP A 21 5.59 10.53 -6.00
N ILE A 22 5.75 9.28 -5.56
CA ILE A 22 4.84 8.21 -5.96
C ILE A 22 3.67 8.19 -4.98
N VAL A 23 2.45 8.33 -5.52
CA VAL A 23 1.24 8.33 -4.72
C VAL A 23 0.67 6.93 -4.69
N MET A 24 0.36 6.45 -3.48
CA MET A 24 -0.23 5.13 -3.28
C MET A 24 -1.68 5.31 -2.86
N SER A 25 -2.57 4.59 -3.55
CA SER A 25 -4.02 4.64 -3.27
C SER A 25 -4.49 3.26 -2.89
N GLN A 26 -5.29 3.18 -1.84
CA GLN A 26 -5.84 1.91 -1.36
C GLN A 26 -7.35 1.92 -1.35
N SER A 27 -7.95 0.77 -1.64
CA SER A 27 -9.39 0.60 -1.58
C SER A 27 -9.73 -0.82 -1.13
N PRO A 28 -10.83 -0.97 -0.42
CA PRO A 28 -11.66 0.08 0.14
C PRO A 28 -10.95 0.76 1.31
N SER A 29 -11.49 1.87 1.80
CA SER A 29 -10.91 2.53 2.98
C SER A 29 -11.21 1.73 4.25
N SER A 30 -12.31 1.00 4.27
CA SER A 30 -12.63 0.08 5.37
C SER A 30 -13.61 -0.97 4.89
N LEU A 31 -13.61 -2.12 5.57
CA LEU A 31 -14.61 -3.14 5.31
C LEU A 31 -14.78 -3.99 6.56
N ALA A 32 -15.99 -4.54 6.73
CA ALA A 32 -16.33 -5.43 7.83
C ALA A 32 -16.68 -6.80 7.26
N VAL A 33 -16.08 -7.85 7.82
CA VAL A 33 -16.26 -9.20 7.31
C VAL A 33 -16.44 -10.17 8.47
N SER A 34 -16.98 -11.34 8.15
CA SER A 34 -17.13 -12.40 9.13
C SER A 34 -15.93 -13.32 9.09
N VAL A 35 -15.62 -13.92 10.24
CA VAL A 35 -14.56 -14.94 10.31
C VAL A 35 -14.80 -16.01 9.27
N GLY A 36 -13.74 -16.38 8.56
CA GLY A 36 -13.81 -17.40 7.53
C GLY A 36 -14.00 -16.87 6.13
N GLU A 37 -14.34 -15.59 5.98
CA GLU A 37 -14.52 -15.00 4.66
C GLU A 37 -13.18 -14.70 4.00
N LYS A 38 -13.23 -14.59 2.67
CA LYS A 38 -12.07 -14.17 1.87
C LYS A 38 -12.19 -12.68 1.61
N VAL A 39 -11.09 -11.95 1.79
CA VAL A 39 -11.07 -10.53 1.48
C VAL A 39 -9.93 -10.22 0.52
N THR A 40 -10.16 -9.18 -0.29
CA THR A 40 -9.16 -8.70 -1.24
C THR A 40 -9.03 -7.19 -1.05
N LEU A 41 -7.81 -6.76 -0.77
CA LEU A 41 -7.49 -5.34 -0.58
C LEU A 41 -6.69 -4.88 -1.78
N SER A 42 -7.00 -3.70 -2.29
CA SER A 42 -6.37 -3.17 -3.49
C SER A 42 -5.41 -2.04 -3.16
N CYS A 43 -4.34 -1.97 -3.92
CA CYS A 43 -3.32 -0.92 -3.82
C CYS A 43 -2.91 -0.53 -5.22
N LYS A 44 -2.95 0.78 -5.50
CA LYS A 44 -2.53 1.29 -6.80
C LYS A 44 -1.44 2.31 -6.61
N SER A 45 -0.45 2.26 -7.50
CA SER A 45 0.66 3.20 -7.52
C SER A 45 0.50 4.15 -8.69
N SER A 46 0.87 5.42 -8.48
CA SER A 46 0.85 6.40 -9.56
C SER A 46 1.96 6.16 -10.58
N GLN A 47 2.96 5.34 -10.24
CA GLN A 47 4.07 5.02 -11.11
C GLN A 47 4.38 3.54 -11.05
N ASN A 48 5.02 3.03 -12.10
CA ASN A 48 5.44 1.64 -12.18
C ASN A 48 6.48 1.32 -11.09
N LEU A 49 6.25 0.23 -10.37
CA LEU A 49 7.15 -0.21 -9.29
C LEU A 49 7.99 -1.41 -9.68
N LEU A 50 7.85 -1.88 -10.91
CA LEU A 50 8.64 -3.01 -11.41
C LEU A 50 9.98 -2.51 -11.93
N TYR A 51 11.06 -2.99 -11.34
CA TYR A 51 12.40 -2.61 -11.78
C TYR A 51 12.87 -3.59 -12.86
N SER A 52 13.18 -3.08 -14.04
CA SER A 52 13.48 -3.93 -15.20
C SER A 52 14.75 -4.77 -15.00
N THR A 53 15.72 -4.24 -14.25
CA THR A 53 17.01 -4.92 -14.08
C THR A 53 16.87 -6.22 -13.29
N ASN A 54 16.09 -6.23 -12.22
CA ASN A 54 15.94 -7.42 -11.39
C ASN A 54 14.54 -8.04 -11.43
N GLN A 55 13.62 -7.44 -12.18
CA GLN A 55 12.24 -7.92 -12.34
C GLN A 55 11.49 -8.05 -11.03
N LYS A 56 11.77 -7.14 -10.10
CA LYS A 56 11.09 -7.12 -8.80
C LYS A 56 10.22 -5.89 -8.67
N ASN A 57 9.04 -6.07 -8.07
CA ASN A 57 8.14 -4.97 -7.74
C ASN A 57 8.47 -4.47 -6.34
N TYR A 58 8.76 -3.19 -6.23
CA TYR A 58 9.20 -2.58 -4.97
C TYR A 58 8.00 -2.16 -4.14
N LEU A 59 7.22 -3.15 -3.74
CA LEU A 59 5.99 -2.95 -2.97
C LEU A 59 5.96 -3.87 -1.75
N ALA A 60 5.53 -3.32 -0.63
CA ALA A 60 5.37 -4.07 0.61
C ALA A 60 3.99 -3.85 1.19
N TRP A 61 3.52 -4.81 1.99
CA TRP A 61 2.28 -4.71 2.75
C TRP A 61 2.59 -4.81 4.23
N TYR A 62 1.92 -3.96 5.01
CA TYR A 62 2.09 -3.92 6.47
C TYR A 62 0.75 -4.12 7.15
N GLN A 63 0.78 -4.74 8.34
CA GLN A 63 -0.39 -4.92 9.18
C GLN A 63 -0.15 -4.15 10.48
N GLN A 64 -1.08 -3.27 10.83
CA GLN A 64 -1.01 -2.55 12.10
C GLN A 64 -2.22 -2.89 12.94
N LYS A 65 -2.00 -3.69 13.97
CA LYS A 65 -3.06 -4.03 14.93
C LYS A 65 -3.27 -2.89 15.91
N PRO A 66 -4.46 -2.80 16.52
CA PRO A 66 -4.74 -1.71 17.45
C PRO A 66 -3.67 -1.61 18.53
N GLY A 67 -3.16 -0.40 18.76
CA GLY A 67 -2.17 -0.14 19.78
C GLY A 67 -0.77 -0.64 19.51
N GLN A 68 -0.52 -1.14 18.31
CA GLN A 68 0.79 -1.70 17.95
C GLN A 68 1.41 -0.95 16.78
N SER A 69 2.71 -1.15 16.61
CA SER A 69 3.42 -0.62 15.45
C SER A 69 3.12 -1.48 14.22
N PRO A 70 3.23 -0.90 13.02
CA PRO A 70 3.05 -1.70 11.79
C PRO A 70 4.08 -2.84 11.72
N LYS A 71 3.61 -3.98 11.22
CA LYS A 71 4.42 -5.18 11.06
C LYS A 71 4.47 -5.54 9.59
N LEU A 72 5.66 -5.84 9.07
CA LEU A 72 5.81 -6.23 7.67
C LEU A 72 5.19 -7.59 7.44
N LEU A 73 4.32 -7.69 6.43
CA LEU A 73 3.71 -8.94 6.03
C LEU A 73 4.32 -9.49 4.74
N ILE A 74 4.40 -8.64 3.72
CA ILE A 74 4.76 -9.03 2.36
C ILE A 74 5.78 -8.02 1.84
N TYR A 75 6.78 -8.51 1.11
CA TYR A 75 7.69 -7.63 0.39
C TYR A 75 7.91 -8.19 -1.02
N TRP A 76 8.50 -7.39 -1.89
CA TRP A 76 8.60 -7.72 -3.32
C TRP A 76 7.24 -8.11 -3.89
N ALA A 77 6.18 -7.47 -3.40
CA ALA A 77 4.79 -7.64 -3.82
C ALA A 77 4.17 -8.99 -3.45
N SER A 78 4.95 -10.08 -3.39
CA SER A 78 4.38 -11.42 -3.23
C SER A 78 5.15 -12.33 -2.26
N THR A 79 6.25 -11.87 -1.69
CA THR A 79 7.04 -12.70 -0.78
C THR A 79 6.60 -12.46 0.66
N ARG A 80 6.17 -13.53 1.34
CA ARG A 80 5.75 -13.42 2.74
C ARG A 80 6.98 -13.32 3.64
N GLU A 81 6.87 -12.41 4.63
CA GLU A 81 7.88 -12.33 5.67
C GLU A 81 7.81 -13.59 6.54
N SER A 82 8.94 -13.94 7.14
CA SER A 82 9.03 -15.10 8.03
C SER A 82 7.99 -14.99 9.15
N GLY A 83 7.24 -16.06 9.39
CA GLY A 83 6.23 -16.12 10.43
C GLY A 83 4.85 -15.66 10.01
N VAL A 84 4.70 -15.14 8.79
CA VAL A 84 3.40 -14.71 8.29
C VAL A 84 2.64 -15.92 7.77
N PRO A 85 1.38 -16.14 8.22
CA PRO A 85 0.60 -17.29 7.75
C PRO A 85 0.37 -17.25 6.25
N ASP A 86 0.22 -18.44 5.66
CA ASP A 86 0.05 -18.55 4.22
C ASP A 86 -1.34 -18.12 3.73
N ARG A 87 -2.27 -17.80 4.64
CA ARG A 87 -3.55 -17.26 4.23
C ARG A 87 -3.41 -15.83 3.69
N PHE A 88 -2.28 -15.17 3.93
CA PHE A 88 -1.97 -13.86 3.35
C PHE A 88 -1.22 -14.05 2.05
N THR A 89 -1.74 -13.52 0.97
CA THR A 89 -1.12 -13.62 -0.35
C THR A 89 -1.07 -12.26 -1.02
N GLY A 90 0.12 -11.85 -1.43
CA GLY A 90 0.30 -10.63 -2.21
C GLY A 90 0.44 -10.97 -3.68
N SER A 91 -0.14 -10.14 -4.53
CA SER A 91 -0.04 -10.32 -5.97
C SER A 91 -0.10 -8.99 -6.68
N GLY A 92 0.11 -9.03 -7.99
CA GLY A 92 0.10 -7.85 -8.82
C GLY A 92 1.47 -7.47 -9.33
N SER A 93 1.49 -6.51 -10.24
CA SER A 93 2.74 -6.04 -10.83
C SER A 93 2.54 -4.66 -11.43
N GLY A 94 3.61 -3.89 -11.49
CA GLY A 94 3.59 -2.58 -12.13
C GLY A 94 2.96 -1.52 -11.27
N THR A 95 1.66 -1.29 -11.44
CA THR A 95 0.93 -0.27 -10.70
C THR A 95 -0.24 -0.81 -9.89
N ASP A 96 -0.68 -2.04 -10.14
CA ASP A 96 -1.85 -2.61 -9.50
C ASP A 96 -1.47 -3.82 -8.67
N PHE A 97 -1.80 -3.76 -7.37
CA PHE A 97 -1.43 -4.82 -6.44
C PHE A 97 -2.61 -5.18 -5.55
N THR A 98 -2.63 -6.40 -5.06
CA THR A 98 -3.67 -6.85 -4.14
C THR A 98 -3.07 -7.65 -3.00
N LEU A 99 -3.71 -7.56 -1.84
CA LEU A 99 -3.45 -8.44 -0.70
C LEU A 99 -4.72 -9.24 -0.47
N THR A 100 -4.61 -10.55 -0.50
CA THR A 100 -5.74 -11.44 -0.28
C THR A 100 -5.56 -12.18 1.04
N ILE A 101 -6.63 -12.21 1.84
CA ILE A 101 -6.67 -13.02 3.06
C ILE A 101 -7.71 -14.10 2.79
N SER A 102 -7.27 -15.35 2.65
CA SER A 102 -8.14 -16.43 2.16
C SER A 102 -9.20 -16.88 3.15
N SER A 103 -8.94 -16.72 4.45
CA SER A 103 -9.88 -17.12 5.50
C SER A 103 -9.59 -16.24 6.70
N VAL A 104 -10.36 -15.17 6.83
CA VAL A 104 -10.13 -14.17 7.87
C VAL A 104 -10.32 -14.75 9.25
N LYS A 105 -9.41 -14.44 10.16
CA LYS A 105 -9.51 -14.79 11.57
C LYS A 105 -9.72 -13.53 12.40
N ALA A 106 -10.25 -13.70 13.61
CA ALA A 106 -10.48 -12.57 14.50
C ALA A 106 -9.19 -11.78 14.75
N GLU A 107 -8.05 -12.45 14.80
CA GLU A 107 -6.76 -11.81 15.03
C GLU A 107 -6.30 -10.94 13.86
N ASP A 108 -6.98 -11.01 12.72
CA ASP A 108 -6.62 -10.21 11.54
C ASP A 108 -7.20 -8.79 11.58
N LEU A 109 -7.95 -8.47 12.61
CA LEU A 109 -8.46 -7.11 12.82
C LEU A 109 -7.28 -6.14 12.87
N ALA A 110 -7.21 -5.22 11.92
CA ALA A 110 -6.07 -4.33 11.77
C ALA A 110 -6.31 -3.33 10.66
N VAL A 111 -5.39 -2.37 10.54
CA VAL A 111 -5.31 -1.53 9.34
C VAL A 111 -4.16 -2.07 8.51
N TYR A 112 -4.41 -2.21 7.21
CA TYR A 112 -3.43 -2.74 6.28
C TYR A 112 -2.95 -1.63 5.36
N TYR A 113 -1.64 -1.48 5.23
CA TYR A 113 -1.02 -0.45 4.40
C TYR A 113 -0.17 -1.07 3.32
N CYS A 114 -0.24 -0.53 2.11
CA CYS A 114 0.77 -0.84 1.11
C CYS A 114 1.79 0.30 1.11
N GLN A 115 3.02 -0.03 0.74
CA GLN A 115 4.13 0.91 0.74
C GLN A 115 5.00 0.64 -0.49
N GLN A 116 5.30 1.68 -1.25
CA GLN A 116 6.32 1.55 -2.28
C GLN A 116 7.67 1.95 -1.68
N TYR A 117 8.72 1.30 -2.15
CA TYR A 117 10.08 1.69 -1.80
C TYR A 117 10.97 1.76 -3.04
N TYR A 118 10.32 2.01 -4.18
CA TYR A 118 11.01 2.20 -5.46
C TYR A 118 11.76 3.54 -5.48
N SER A 119 11.09 4.58 -5.00
CA SER A 119 11.66 5.93 -4.93
C SER A 119 11.26 6.52 -3.60
N TYR A 120 12.25 6.65 -2.69
CA TYR A 120 11.96 7.00 -1.30
C TYR A 120 10.98 5.97 -0.73
N ARG A 121 10.09 6.38 0.15
CA ARG A 121 9.06 5.51 0.69
C ARG A 121 7.79 6.29 0.88
N THR A 122 6.69 5.79 0.30
CA THR A 122 5.39 6.40 0.54
C THR A 122 4.39 5.28 0.80
N PHE A 123 3.43 5.57 1.69
CA PHE A 123 2.40 4.61 2.09
C PHE A 123 1.07 5.00 1.47
N GLY A 124 0.20 4.01 1.27
CA GLY A 124 -1.20 4.27 1.00
C GLY A 124 -1.92 4.76 2.24
N GLY A 125 -3.17 5.13 2.09
CA GLY A 125 -3.98 5.63 3.19
C GLY A 125 -4.45 4.57 4.16
N GLY A 126 -4.32 3.30 3.78
CA GLY A 126 -4.70 2.18 4.64
C GLY A 126 -6.11 1.67 4.37
N THR A 127 -6.32 0.40 4.69
CA THR A 127 -7.64 -0.22 4.67
C THR A 127 -7.89 -0.79 6.07
N LYS A 128 -8.96 -0.35 6.71
CA LYS A 128 -9.33 -0.83 8.02
C LYS A 128 -10.19 -2.07 7.88
N LEU A 129 -9.70 -3.21 8.38
CA LEU A 129 -10.44 -4.46 8.37
C LEU A 129 -11.09 -4.66 9.73
N GLU A 130 -12.42 -4.80 9.72
CA GLU A 130 -13.20 -5.02 10.93
C GLU A 130 -13.88 -6.38 10.85
N ILE A 131 -14.06 -7.01 12.00
CA ILE A 131 -14.72 -8.29 12.11
C ILE A 131 -16.13 -8.06 12.63
N LYS A 132 -17.12 -8.56 11.90
CA LYS A 132 -18.51 -8.44 12.35
C LYS A 132 -18.86 -9.49 13.39
#